data_2b74e0364e3ec6220af52577a73785a3
#
_entry.id   2b74e0364e3ec6220af52577a73785a3
#
_cell.length_a   1.000
_cell.length_b   1.000
_cell.length_c   1.000
_cell.angle_alpha   90.00
_cell.angle_beta   90.00
_cell.angle_gamma   90.00
#
_symmetry.space_group_name_H-M   'P 1'
#
loop_
_entity.id
_entity.type
_entity.pdbx_description
1 polymer ?
#
loop_
_entity_poly.entity_id
_entity_poly.type
_entity_poly.pdbx_seq_one_letter_code
_entity_poly.pdbx_strand_id
1 'polypeptide(L)'
;MALSIKELIEKNKNAFKHQYYIESVNLSYGLITKALKQILVEEKISTGAARMKLSDCIKIFKQHYSTSPVFKKKLKKTVYKNICEFNTDYKLLTKELKFQYPELKLKHTSKRGIEIMVNLNTSLIKIRSNR
;
A
#
# COMPACT_ATOMS: atom_id res chain seq x y z
N MET A 1 -5.91 16.52 -14.18
CA MET A 1 -5.17 16.81 -12.95
C MET A 1 -5.10 15.58 -12.07
N ALA A 2 -3.92 15.23 -11.61
CA ALA A 2 -3.76 14.14 -10.66
C ALA A 2 -4.25 14.57 -9.28
N LEU A 3 -5.06 13.73 -8.63
CA LEU A 3 -5.49 13.95 -7.27
C LEU A 3 -4.30 13.82 -6.31
N SER A 4 -4.29 14.60 -5.24
CA SER A 4 -3.28 14.45 -4.18
C SER A 4 -3.50 13.12 -3.44
N ILE A 5 -2.47 12.67 -2.72
CA ILE A 5 -2.58 11.45 -1.90
C ILE A 5 -3.71 11.60 -0.88
N LYS A 6 -3.83 12.79 -0.27
CA LYS A 6 -4.88 13.07 0.70
C LYS A 6 -6.27 12.94 0.07
N GLU A 7 -6.47 13.48 -1.13
CA GLU A 7 -7.73 13.39 -1.85
C GLU A 7 -8.07 11.94 -2.21
N LEU A 8 -7.06 11.16 -2.62
CA LEU A 8 -7.25 9.75 -2.94
C LEU A 8 -7.60 8.93 -1.70
N ILE A 9 -7.02 9.24 -0.55
CA ILE A 9 -7.38 8.60 0.72
C ILE A 9 -8.83 8.91 1.07
N GLU A 10 -9.25 10.17 0.93
CA GLU A 10 -10.64 10.57 1.18
C GLU A 10 -11.60 9.87 0.23
N LYS A 11 -11.24 9.76 -1.05
CA LYS A 11 -12.02 9.02 -2.03
C LYS A 11 -12.16 7.55 -1.64
N ASN A 12 -11.08 6.95 -1.14
CA ASN A 12 -11.07 5.56 -0.69
C ASN A 12 -11.96 5.37 0.54
N LYS A 13 -11.85 6.26 1.53
CA LYS A 13 -12.71 6.23 2.72
C LYS A 13 -14.19 6.36 2.34
N ASN A 14 -14.49 7.20 1.36
CA ASN A 14 -15.84 7.39 0.86
C ASN A 14 -16.38 6.13 0.19
N ALA A 15 -15.54 5.47 -0.62
CA ALA A 15 -15.89 4.18 -1.23
C ALA A 15 -16.20 3.14 -0.15
N PHE A 16 -15.37 3.06 0.89
CA PHE A 16 -15.60 2.16 2.02
C PHE A 16 -16.92 2.46 2.72
N LYS A 17 -17.21 3.72 2.97
CA LYS A 17 -18.44 4.16 3.64
C LYS A 17 -19.68 3.74 2.86
N HIS A 18 -19.61 3.78 1.53
CA HIS A 18 -20.71 3.38 0.65
C HIS A 18 -20.70 1.90 0.30
N GLN A 19 -19.86 1.10 0.97
CA GLN A 19 -19.74 -0.35 0.76
C GLN A 19 -19.20 -0.74 -0.62
N TYR A 20 -18.49 0.15 -1.30
CA TYR A 20 -17.79 -0.14 -2.55
C TYR A 20 -16.39 -0.70 -2.25
N TYR A 21 -16.37 -1.89 -1.64
CA TYR A 21 -15.14 -2.47 -1.11
C TYR A 21 -14.13 -2.85 -2.20
N ILE A 22 -14.61 -3.36 -3.34
CA ILE A 22 -13.72 -3.73 -4.45
C ILE A 22 -13.00 -2.48 -4.97
N GLU A 23 -13.74 -1.38 -5.17
CA GLU A 23 -13.15 -0.11 -5.58
C GLU A 23 -12.14 0.38 -4.55
N SER A 24 -12.49 0.31 -3.26
CA SER A 24 -11.61 0.71 -2.16
C SER A 24 -10.32 -0.11 -2.15
N VAL A 25 -10.40 -1.43 -2.30
CA VAL A 25 -9.23 -2.31 -2.33
C VAL A 25 -8.32 -1.98 -3.52
N ASN A 26 -8.90 -1.73 -4.70
CA ASN A 26 -8.13 -1.37 -5.88
C ASN A 26 -7.43 -0.02 -5.72
N LEU A 27 -8.10 0.96 -5.14
CA LEU A 27 -7.49 2.26 -4.83
C LEU A 27 -6.33 2.10 -3.86
N SER A 28 -6.51 1.30 -2.82
CA SER A 28 -5.46 1.02 -1.84
C SER A 28 -4.27 0.35 -2.50
N TYR A 29 -4.49 -0.66 -3.33
CA TYR A 29 -3.42 -1.37 -4.02
C TYR A 29 -2.56 -0.41 -4.86
N GLY A 30 -3.22 0.44 -5.65
CA GLY A 30 -2.52 1.40 -6.51
C GLY A 30 -1.69 2.40 -5.70
N LEU A 31 -2.27 2.94 -4.63
CA LEU A 31 -1.58 3.94 -3.80
C LEU A 31 -0.45 3.34 -2.97
N ILE A 32 -0.66 2.15 -2.40
CA ILE A 32 0.38 1.45 -1.64
C ILE A 32 1.57 1.15 -2.56
N THR A 33 1.30 0.62 -3.76
CA THR A 33 2.34 0.32 -4.73
C THR A 33 3.13 1.59 -5.10
N LYS A 34 2.41 2.67 -5.40
CA LYS A 34 3.04 3.94 -5.76
C LYS A 34 3.89 4.50 -4.62
N ALA A 35 3.39 4.43 -3.39
CA ALA A 35 4.13 4.92 -2.22
C ALA A 35 5.42 4.13 -1.98
N LEU A 36 5.36 2.81 -2.09
CA LEU A 36 6.55 1.97 -1.93
C LEU A 36 7.58 2.24 -3.03
N LYS A 37 7.15 2.38 -4.28
CA LYS A 37 8.04 2.75 -5.39
C LYS A 37 8.74 4.08 -5.11
N GLN A 38 8.00 5.06 -4.60
CA GLN A 38 8.56 6.36 -4.29
C GLN A 38 9.64 6.27 -3.21
N ILE A 39 9.40 5.49 -2.16
CA ILE A 39 10.40 5.26 -1.11
C ILE A 39 11.66 4.62 -1.69
N LEU A 40 11.51 3.61 -2.54
CA LEU A 40 12.65 2.93 -3.16
C LEU A 40 13.47 3.87 -4.05
N VAL A 41 12.80 4.76 -4.78
CA VAL A 41 13.47 5.76 -5.62
C VAL A 41 14.21 6.77 -4.75
N GLU A 42 13.57 7.28 -3.71
CA GLU A 42 14.18 8.27 -2.81
C GLU A 42 15.39 7.71 -2.07
N GLU A 43 15.38 6.42 -1.76
CA GLU A 43 16.52 5.73 -1.13
C GLU A 43 17.55 5.23 -2.16
N LYS A 44 17.37 5.54 -3.44
CA LYS A 44 18.27 5.17 -4.53
C LYS A 44 18.48 3.66 -4.68
N ILE A 45 17.47 2.87 -4.32
CA ILE A 45 17.53 1.41 -4.42
C ILE A 45 16.98 0.92 -5.76
N SER A 46 15.98 1.62 -6.29
CA SER A 46 15.31 1.25 -7.53
C SER A 46 15.05 2.49 -8.37
N THR A 47 15.02 2.31 -9.69
CA THR A 47 14.63 3.38 -10.61
C THR A 47 13.12 3.61 -10.62
N GLY A 48 12.33 2.77 -9.94
CA GLY A 48 10.89 2.89 -9.90
C GLY A 48 10.22 2.52 -11.22
N ALA A 49 10.69 1.42 -11.85
CA ALA A 49 10.14 0.96 -13.12
C ALA A 49 8.61 0.91 -13.09
N ALA A 50 7.98 1.49 -14.12
CA ALA A 50 6.53 1.68 -14.17
C ALA A 50 5.73 0.38 -14.07
N ARG A 51 6.32 -0.75 -14.47
CA ARG A 51 5.66 -2.06 -14.46
C ARG A 51 5.85 -2.83 -13.16
N MET A 52 6.49 -2.23 -12.16
CA MET A 52 6.73 -2.89 -10.89
C MET A 52 5.41 -3.12 -10.14
N LYS A 53 5.17 -4.37 -9.75
CA LYS A 53 3.98 -4.74 -8.98
C LYS A 53 4.27 -4.63 -7.48
N LEU A 54 3.21 -4.64 -6.66
CA LEU A 54 3.37 -4.59 -5.22
C LEU A 54 4.25 -5.75 -4.71
N SER A 55 4.10 -6.95 -5.27
CA SER A 55 4.93 -8.11 -4.90
C SER A 55 6.41 -7.85 -5.12
N ASP A 56 6.76 -7.17 -6.22
CA ASP A 56 8.16 -6.83 -6.53
C ASP A 56 8.70 -5.84 -5.51
N CYS A 57 7.91 -4.82 -5.15
CA CYS A 57 8.30 -3.86 -4.15
C CYS A 57 8.55 -4.53 -2.80
N ILE A 58 7.67 -5.45 -2.40
CA ILE A 58 7.80 -6.19 -1.14
C ILE A 58 9.10 -7.01 -1.12
N LYS A 59 9.44 -7.68 -2.22
CA LYS A 59 10.67 -8.46 -2.33
C LYS A 59 11.90 -7.58 -2.11
N ILE A 60 11.92 -6.41 -2.75
CA ILE A 60 13.04 -5.47 -2.62
C ILE A 60 13.14 -4.97 -1.17
N PHE A 61 12.01 -4.58 -0.57
CA PHE A 61 11.98 -4.17 0.83
C PHE A 61 12.49 -5.26 1.76
N LYS A 62 12.08 -6.51 1.52
CA LYS A 62 12.54 -7.65 2.33
C LYS A 62 14.05 -7.81 2.28
N GLN A 63 14.64 -7.64 1.09
CA GLN A 63 16.10 -7.77 0.91
C GLN A 63 16.87 -6.68 1.67
N HIS A 64 16.33 -5.46 1.73
CA HIS A 64 17.02 -4.32 2.33
C HIS A 64 16.60 -4.01 3.76
N TYR A 65 15.44 -4.53 4.19
CA TYR A 65 14.88 -4.20 5.49
C TYR A 65 15.75 -4.62 6.66
N SER A 66 16.38 -5.80 6.58
CA SER A 66 17.23 -6.32 7.63
C SER A 66 18.62 -5.66 7.66
N THR A 67 19.07 -5.09 6.54
CA THR A 67 20.42 -4.54 6.41
C THR A 67 20.46 -3.01 6.51
N SER A 68 19.30 -2.35 6.32
CA SER A 68 19.24 -0.89 6.34
C SER A 68 18.48 -0.37 7.56
N PRO A 69 19.16 0.28 8.53
CA PRO A 69 18.48 0.90 9.66
C PRO A 69 17.51 2.01 9.24
N VAL A 70 17.75 2.62 8.08
CA VAL A 70 16.94 3.70 7.54
C VAL A 70 15.54 3.21 7.21
N PHE A 71 15.42 2.02 6.59
CA PHE A 71 14.12 1.44 6.30
C PHE A 71 13.32 1.13 7.55
N LYS A 72 13.98 0.63 8.59
CA LYS A 72 13.31 0.32 9.86
C LYS A 72 12.72 1.56 10.52
N LYS A 73 13.36 2.71 10.36
CA LYS A 73 12.87 3.98 10.86
C LYS A 73 11.73 4.55 10.02
N LYS A 74 11.83 4.44 8.69
CA LYS A 74 10.88 5.03 7.75
C LYS A 74 9.62 4.20 7.58
N LEU A 75 9.75 2.88 7.69
CA LEU A 75 8.62 1.96 7.56
C LEU A 75 8.60 1.04 8.78
N LYS A 76 7.66 1.29 9.68
CA LYS A 76 7.50 0.46 10.87
C LYS A 76 7.24 -0.99 10.50
N LYS A 77 7.77 -1.92 11.30
CA LYS A 77 7.59 -3.35 11.08
C LYS A 77 6.12 -3.75 10.99
N THR A 78 5.26 -3.14 11.80
CA THR A 78 3.82 -3.40 11.78
C THR A 78 3.19 -2.98 10.46
N VAL A 79 3.58 -1.83 9.90
CA VAL A 79 3.08 -1.36 8.61
C VAL A 79 3.54 -2.29 7.49
N TYR A 80 4.81 -2.68 7.50
CA TYR A 80 5.35 -3.63 6.53
C TYR A 80 4.60 -4.96 6.56
N LYS A 81 4.36 -5.50 7.76
CA LYS A 81 3.61 -6.74 7.95
C LYS A 81 2.20 -6.61 7.38
N ASN A 82 1.52 -5.49 7.66
CA ASN A 82 0.17 -5.24 7.14
C ASN A 82 0.16 -5.17 5.61
N ILE A 83 1.20 -4.58 5.00
CA ILE A 83 1.33 -4.53 3.55
C ILE A 83 1.44 -5.94 2.97
N CYS A 84 2.24 -6.80 3.59
CA CYS A 84 2.39 -8.19 3.14
C CYS A 84 1.06 -8.94 3.22
N GLU A 85 0.33 -8.80 4.32
CA GLU A 85 -0.97 -9.42 4.51
C GLU A 85 -1.99 -8.88 3.51
N PHE A 86 -2.01 -7.57 3.28
CA PHE A 86 -2.87 -6.94 2.28
C PHE A 86 -2.59 -7.50 0.88
N ASN A 87 -1.31 -7.63 0.51
CA ASN A 87 -0.94 -8.18 -0.79
C ASN A 87 -1.42 -9.62 -0.96
N THR A 88 -1.30 -10.44 0.09
CA THR A 88 -1.81 -11.82 0.09
C THR A 88 -3.32 -11.83 -0.13
N ASP A 89 -4.05 -10.99 0.60
CA ASP A 89 -5.51 -10.87 0.48
C ASP A 89 -5.91 -10.37 -0.92
N TYR A 90 -5.17 -9.41 -1.46
CA TYR A 90 -5.43 -8.87 -2.80
C TYR A 90 -5.27 -9.95 -3.87
N LYS A 91 -4.23 -10.78 -3.76
CA LYS A 91 -4.02 -11.89 -4.71
C LYS A 91 -5.16 -12.90 -4.64
N LEU A 92 -5.62 -13.23 -3.43
CA LEU A 92 -6.75 -14.14 -3.25
C LEU A 92 -8.03 -13.53 -3.82
N LEU A 93 -8.26 -12.24 -3.58
CA LEU A 93 -9.42 -11.54 -4.11
C LEU A 93 -9.45 -11.57 -5.63
N THR A 94 -8.35 -11.24 -6.29
CA THR A 94 -8.28 -11.23 -7.76
C THR A 94 -8.44 -12.63 -8.36
N LYS A 95 -7.96 -13.65 -7.65
CA LYS A 95 -8.07 -15.05 -8.07
C LYS A 95 -9.50 -15.59 -7.87
N GLU A 96 -10.17 -15.16 -6.80
CA GLU A 96 -11.47 -15.70 -6.39
C GLU A 96 -12.68 -14.82 -6.75
N LEU A 97 -12.48 -13.71 -7.48
CA LEU A 97 -13.60 -12.86 -7.91
C LEU A 97 -14.67 -13.63 -8.65
N LYS A 98 -14.30 -14.75 -9.29
CA LYS A 98 -15.23 -15.63 -10.00
C LYS A 98 -16.04 -16.55 -9.06
N PHE A 99 -15.63 -16.68 -7.79
CA PHE A 99 -16.15 -17.68 -6.86
C PHE A 99 -16.72 -17.11 -5.56
N GLN A 100 -17.16 -15.87 -5.57
CA GLN A 100 -17.73 -15.19 -4.39
C GLN A 100 -16.75 -15.04 -3.22
N TYR A 101 -15.89 -14.07 -3.32
CA TYR A 101 -15.06 -13.65 -2.17
C TYR A 101 -15.99 -13.16 -1.05
N PRO A 102 -15.87 -13.69 0.19
CA PRO A 102 -16.77 -13.30 1.28
C PRO A 102 -16.77 -11.79 1.52
N GLU A 103 -17.96 -11.21 1.59
CA GLU A 103 -18.12 -9.76 1.77
C GLU A 103 -17.43 -9.26 3.04
N LEU A 104 -17.52 -10.00 4.14
CA LEU A 104 -16.87 -9.63 5.38
C LEU A 104 -15.34 -9.56 5.23
N LYS A 105 -14.76 -10.52 4.52
CA LYS A 105 -13.32 -10.54 4.25
C LYS A 105 -12.93 -9.38 3.35
N LEU A 106 -13.75 -9.07 2.36
CA LEU A 106 -13.56 -7.93 1.46
C LEU A 106 -13.58 -6.61 2.24
N LYS A 107 -14.50 -6.47 3.18
CA LYS A 107 -14.58 -5.31 4.05
C LYS A 107 -13.31 -5.16 4.90
N HIS A 108 -12.81 -6.25 5.47
CA HIS A 108 -11.57 -6.25 6.25
C HIS A 108 -10.36 -5.84 5.40
N THR A 109 -10.27 -6.38 4.19
CA THR A 109 -9.18 -6.04 3.26
C THR A 109 -9.23 -4.57 2.89
N SER A 110 -10.41 -4.04 2.61
CA SER A 110 -10.63 -2.63 2.30
C SER A 110 -10.18 -1.73 3.46
N LYS A 111 -10.62 -2.05 4.68
CA LYS A 111 -10.26 -1.29 5.87
C LYS A 111 -8.74 -1.32 6.13
N ARG A 112 -8.13 -2.47 6.00
CA ARG A 112 -6.67 -2.62 6.15
C ARG A 112 -5.91 -1.77 5.14
N GLY A 113 -6.37 -1.78 3.89
CA GLY A 113 -5.76 -0.97 2.84
C GLY A 113 -5.76 0.52 3.16
N ILE A 114 -6.88 1.03 3.65
CA ILE A 114 -7.00 2.44 4.05
C ILE A 114 -6.03 2.77 5.19
N GLU A 115 -5.97 1.93 6.20
CA GLU A 115 -5.06 2.12 7.34
C GLU A 115 -3.60 2.16 6.89
N ILE A 116 -3.22 1.28 5.97
CA ILE A 116 -1.87 1.25 5.40
C ILE A 116 -1.59 2.56 4.66
N MET A 117 -2.53 3.03 3.83
CA MET A 117 -2.37 4.28 3.08
C MET A 117 -2.15 5.47 4.00
N VAL A 118 -2.92 5.57 5.08
CA VAL A 118 -2.77 6.66 6.06
C VAL A 118 -1.39 6.61 6.70
N ASN A 119 -0.94 5.43 7.10
CA ASN A 119 0.37 5.25 7.72
C ASN A 119 1.52 5.56 6.77
N LEU A 120 1.41 5.12 5.51
CA LEU A 120 2.42 5.42 4.48
C LEU A 120 2.49 6.91 4.17
N ASN A 121 1.34 7.57 4.09
CA ASN A 121 1.30 9.01 3.83
C ASN A 121 2.03 9.77 4.95
N THR A 122 1.82 9.39 6.21
CA THR A 122 2.52 9.97 7.34
C THR A 122 4.03 9.74 7.24
N SER A 123 4.45 8.53 6.88
CA SER A 123 5.86 8.19 6.71
C SER A 123 6.51 9.01 5.60
N LEU A 124 5.83 9.17 4.45
CA LEU A 124 6.33 9.98 3.35
C LEU A 124 6.50 11.44 3.72
N ILE A 125 5.56 11.99 4.48
CA ILE A 125 5.64 13.37 4.96
C ILE A 125 6.87 13.54 5.85
N LYS A 126 7.12 12.62 6.78
CA LYS A 126 8.30 12.66 7.66
C LYS A 126 9.61 12.59 6.87
N ILE A 127 9.66 11.74 5.85
CA ILE A 127 10.84 11.61 4.98
C ILE A 127 11.13 12.94 4.29
N ARG A 128 10.10 13.58 3.75
CA ARG A 128 10.24 14.86 3.05
C ARG A 128 10.64 16.00 3.99
N SER A 129 10.12 16.03 5.20
CA SER A 129 10.42 17.09 6.16
C SER A 129 11.83 16.98 6.76
N ASN A 130 12.45 15.80 6.73
CA ASN A 130 13.80 15.57 7.22
C ASN A 130 14.88 15.82 6.15
N ARG A 131 14.49 16.32 4.99
CA ARG A 131 15.41 16.74 3.94
C ARG A 131 15.55 18.26 3.99
#